data_faecfe4d208625c7a0bdac81df703c54
#
_entry.id   faecfe4d208625c7a0bdac81df703c54
#
_cell.length_a   1.000
_cell.length_b   1.000
_cell.length_c   1.000
_cell.angle_alpha   90.00
_cell.angle_beta   90.00
_cell.angle_gamma   90.00
#
_symmetry.space_group_name_H-M   'P 1'
#
loop_
_entity.id
_entity.type
_entity.pdbx_description
1 polymer ?
#
loop_
_entity_poly.entity_id
_entity_poly.type
_entity_poly.pdbx_seq_one_letter_code
_entity_poly.pdbx_strand_id
1 'polypeptide(L)'
;YSERDVDGGFYYRNPDGRSGVFTIGDYRAVGNVDGTCSYGTGASGQVDPSNYAVRDAIMADPSCFLMNEIAPGGYTPRFLGNITDTSLTIGRRGDITDGFLSGHSYDLSGSVGRNEADFGLNNTVNPSMGPDTPRNFYTGSYIELEKVFNFDLTRQVDSMTIAYGAEWREETFE
;
A
#
# COMPACT_ATOMS: atom_id res chain seq x y z
N TYR A 1 5.23 18.30 10.80
CA TYR A 1 4.82 17.85 9.47
C TYR A 1 6.01 17.18 8.76
N SER A 2 5.79 16.04 8.18
CA SER A 2 6.74 15.36 7.31
C SER A 2 6.00 14.74 6.12
N GLU A 3 6.66 14.68 4.96
CA GLU A 3 6.14 14.08 3.74
C GLU A 3 7.24 13.27 3.07
N ARG A 4 6.88 12.09 2.57
CA ARG A 4 7.80 11.18 1.91
C ARG A 4 7.14 10.51 0.73
N ASP A 5 7.74 10.70 -0.44
CA ASP A 5 7.41 9.95 -1.64
C ASP A 5 8.25 8.68 -1.74
N VAL A 6 7.60 7.59 -2.09
CA VAL A 6 8.23 6.29 -2.34
C VAL A 6 7.88 5.86 -3.76
N ASP A 7 8.89 5.52 -4.54
CA ASP A 7 8.75 4.97 -5.89
C ASP A 7 9.65 3.74 -6.02
N GLY A 8 9.05 2.59 -6.20
CA GLY A 8 9.73 1.29 -6.28
C GLY A 8 9.37 0.51 -7.54
N GLY A 9 10.36 -0.07 -8.21
CA GLY A 9 10.16 -0.97 -9.34
C GLY A 9 9.89 -2.41 -8.88
N PHE A 10 8.93 -3.07 -9.51
CA PHE A 10 8.76 -4.51 -9.44
C PHE A 10 9.61 -5.22 -10.50
N TYR A 11 9.52 -6.55 -10.54
CA TYR A 11 10.14 -7.34 -11.59
C TYR A 11 9.49 -7.06 -12.96
N TYR A 12 10.32 -7.05 -13.99
CA TYR A 12 9.88 -6.95 -15.38
C TYR A 12 8.90 -8.06 -15.73
N ARG A 13 7.81 -7.70 -16.40
CA ARG A 13 6.78 -8.60 -16.93
C ARG A 13 7.08 -8.86 -18.39
N ASN A 14 7.51 -10.10 -18.69
CA ASN A 14 7.87 -10.53 -20.02
C ASN A 14 6.60 -10.66 -20.91
N PRO A 15 6.60 -10.18 -22.15
CA PRO A 15 5.51 -10.42 -23.10
C PRO A 15 5.39 -11.89 -23.53
N ASP A 16 6.48 -12.64 -23.50
CA ASP A 16 6.50 -14.06 -23.91
C ASP A 16 6.11 -14.95 -22.73
N GLY A 17 5.05 -15.74 -22.89
CA GLY A 17 4.52 -16.62 -21.87
C GLY A 17 5.40 -17.80 -21.42
N ARG A 18 6.72 -17.66 -21.46
CA ARG A 18 7.66 -18.78 -21.30
C ARG A 18 7.90 -19.26 -19.89
N SER A 19 7.61 -18.50 -18.87
CA SER A 19 7.80 -18.99 -17.50
C SER A 19 7.12 -18.13 -16.46
N GLY A 20 6.19 -18.74 -15.74
CA GLY A 20 5.80 -18.34 -14.40
C GLY A 20 4.99 -17.06 -14.28
N VAL A 21 4.86 -16.67 -13.04
CA VAL A 21 3.97 -15.65 -12.50
C VAL A 21 4.19 -14.23 -13.06
N PHE A 22 5.31 -13.99 -13.76
CA PHE A 22 5.72 -12.65 -14.20
C PHE A 22 5.55 -12.40 -15.70
N THR A 23 4.91 -13.29 -16.44
CA THR A 23 4.68 -13.13 -17.87
C THR A 23 3.27 -12.61 -18.14
N ILE A 24 3.15 -11.70 -19.12
CA ILE A 24 1.85 -11.20 -19.60
C ILE A 24 1.31 -12.01 -20.78
N GLY A 25 2.12 -12.86 -21.37
CA GLY A 25 1.75 -13.76 -22.47
C GLY A 25 1.35 -15.16 -22.00
N ASP A 26 0.69 -15.27 -20.85
CA ASP A 26 0.14 -16.53 -20.39
C ASP A 26 -1.17 -16.81 -21.14
N TYR A 27 -1.12 -17.65 -22.15
CA TYR A 27 -2.29 -18.04 -22.95
C TYR A 27 -3.38 -18.74 -22.13
N ARG A 28 -3.11 -19.12 -20.89
CA ARG A 28 -4.15 -19.53 -19.94
C ARG A 28 -5.10 -18.39 -19.58
N ALA A 29 -4.66 -17.15 -19.80
CA ALA A 29 -5.43 -15.94 -19.57
C ALA A 29 -5.92 -15.30 -20.89
N VAL A 30 -6.29 -16.09 -21.88
CA VAL A 30 -6.98 -15.60 -23.07
C VAL A 30 -8.29 -14.97 -22.63
N GLY A 31 -8.42 -13.67 -22.84
CA GLY A 31 -9.65 -12.94 -22.58
C GLY A 31 -10.68 -13.22 -23.67
N ASN A 32 -11.94 -13.25 -23.28
CA ASN A 32 -13.07 -13.40 -24.16
C ASN A 32 -13.82 -12.06 -24.18
N VAL A 33 -13.80 -11.38 -25.31
CA VAL A 33 -14.34 -10.02 -25.46
C VAL A 33 -15.87 -10.02 -25.56
N ASP A 34 -16.42 -10.98 -26.30
CA ASP A 34 -17.88 -11.02 -26.63
C ASP A 34 -18.52 -12.38 -26.39
N GLY A 35 -17.83 -13.33 -25.77
CA GLY A 35 -18.33 -14.67 -25.52
C GLY A 35 -18.11 -15.67 -26.66
N THR A 36 -17.47 -15.26 -27.76
CA THR A 36 -17.30 -16.10 -28.95
C THR A 36 -15.86 -16.57 -29.19
N CYS A 37 -14.91 -16.13 -28.37
CA CYS A 37 -13.52 -16.56 -28.44
C CYS A 37 -13.39 -18.09 -28.34
N SER A 38 -12.91 -18.73 -29.39
CA SER A 38 -12.78 -20.20 -29.48
C SER A 38 -11.55 -20.77 -28.78
N TYR A 39 -10.59 -19.93 -28.41
CA TYR A 39 -9.40 -20.31 -27.67
C TYR A 39 -9.75 -20.33 -26.19
N GLY A 40 -9.64 -21.48 -25.56
CA GLY A 40 -10.16 -21.72 -24.21
C GLY A 40 -9.71 -20.71 -23.17
N THR A 41 -10.70 -20.21 -22.45
CA THR A 41 -10.52 -19.37 -21.28
C THR A 41 -10.42 -20.26 -20.05
N GLY A 42 -9.24 -20.37 -19.46
CA GLY A 42 -9.05 -21.11 -18.21
C GLY A 42 -8.34 -22.46 -18.35
N ALA A 43 -8.25 -23.17 -17.25
CA ALA A 43 -7.38 -24.34 -17.04
C ALA A 43 -7.59 -25.54 -17.97
N SER A 44 -8.65 -25.57 -18.74
CA SER A 44 -8.98 -26.69 -19.65
C SER A 44 -8.64 -26.46 -21.13
N GLY A 45 -8.23 -25.25 -21.50
CA GLY A 45 -7.91 -24.87 -22.89
C GLY A 45 -6.53 -24.26 -23.04
N GLN A 46 -5.53 -24.84 -22.38
CA GLN A 46 -4.16 -24.32 -22.44
C GLN A 46 -3.59 -24.44 -23.84
N VAL A 47 -3.32 -23.29 -24.42
CA VAL A 47 -2.48 -23.17 -25.61
C VAL A 47 -1.03 -23.24 -25.18
N ASP A 48 -0.20 -24.00 -25.90
CA ASP A 48 1.24 -24.04 -25.64
C ASP A 48 1.84 -22.63 -25.86
N PRO A 49 2.40 -22.01 -24.83
CA PRO A 49 2.94 -20.64 -24.90
C PRO A 49 4.14 -20.52 -25.85
N SER A 50 4.75 -21.63 -26.24
CA SER A 50 5.82 -21.64 -27.24
C SER A 50 5.31 -21.64 -28.69
N ASN A 51 4.00 -21.79 -28.90
CA ASN A 51 3.41 -21.83 -30.22
C ASN A 51 3.00 -20.43 -30.71
N TYR A 52 3.96 -19.70 -31.28
CA TYR A 52 3.73 -18.35 -31.78
C TYR A 52 2.65 -18.26 -32.87
N ALA A 53 2.47 -19.29 -33.68
CA ALA A 53 1.43 -19.29 -34.72
C ALA A 53 0.02 -19.27 -34.09
N VAL A 54 -0.16 -19.97 -32.99
CA VAL A 54 -1.43 -19.93 -32.23
C VAL A 54 -1.62 -18.59 -31.53
N ARG A 55 -0.56 -18.02 -30.96
CA ARG A 55 -0.60 -16.67 -30.40
C ARG A 55 -1.06 -15.65 -31.44
N ASP A 56 -0.43 -15.67 -32.59
CA ASP A 56 -0.73 -14.73 -33.67
C ASP A 56 -2.16 -14.91 -34.20
N ALA A 57 -2.67 -16.15 -34.22
CA ALA A 57 -4.05 -16.43 -34.58
C ALA A 57 -5.04 -15.88 -33.52
N ILE A 58 -4.73 -16.01 -32.25
CA ILE A 58 -5.54 -15.43 -31.15
C ILE A 58 -5.55 -13.90 -31.23
N MET A 59 -4.41 -13.29 -31.47
CA MET A 59 -4.29 -11.82 -31.61
C MET A 59 -4.99 -11.29 -32.87
N ALA A 60 -5.17 -12.11 -33.88
CA ALA A 60 -5.91 -11.74 -35.08
C ALA A 60 -7.44 -11.93 -34.95
N ASP A 61 -7.89 -12.59 -33.91
CA ASP A 61 -9.32 -12.83 -33.65
C ASP A 61 -9.90 -11.71 -32.76
N PRO A 62 -10.77 -10.85 -33.26
CA PRO A 62 -11.31 -9.72 -32.51
C PRO A 62 -12.20 -10.14 -31.33
N SER A 63 -12.65 -11.40 -31.26
CA SER A 63 -13.38 -11.93 -30.11
C SER A 63 -12.48 -12.34 -28.95
N CYS A 64 -11.19 -12.44 -29.19
CA CYS A 64 -10.17 -12.84 -28.22
C CYS A 64 -9.28 -11.68 -27.79
N PHE A 65 -8.61 -11.83 -26.67
CA PHE A 65 -7.69 -10.83 -26.15
C PHE A 65 -6.50 -11.51 -25.44
N LEU A 66 -5.31 -11.02 -25.71
CA LEU A 66 -4.08 -11.36 -25.00
C LEU A 66 -3.47 -10.12 -24.35
N MET A 67 -2.91 -10.27 -23.15
CA MET A 67 -2.29 -9.15 -22.43
C MET A 67 -1.09 -8.56 -23.19
N ASN A 68 -0.39 -9.31 -24.03
CA ASN A 68 0.67 -8.80 -24.89
C ASN A 68 0.19 -7.80 -25.96
N GLU A 69 -1.08 -7.73 -26.26
CA GLU A 69 -1.63 -6.68 -27.15
C GLU A 69 -1.53 -5.30 -26.51
N ILE A 70 -1.70 -5.21 -25.19
CA ILE A 70 -1.55 -3.95 -24.43
C ILE A 70 -0.07 -3.57 -24.24
N ALA A 71 0.79 -4.56 -24.05
CA ALA A 71 2.19 -4.34 -23.73
C ALA A 71 3.11 -5.33 -24.48
N PRO A 72 3.22 -5.21 -25.82
CA PRO A 72 3.96 -6.17 -26.66
C PRO A 72 5.45 -6.26 -26.32
N GLY A 73 6.02 -5.18 -25.78
CA GLY A 73 7.41 -5.14 -25.28
C GLY A 73 7.56 -5.51 -23.81
N GLY A 74 6.48 -5.99 -23.16
CA GLY A 74 6.49 -6.17 -21.72
C GLY A 74 6.45 -4.85 -20.92
N TYR A 75 6.54 -4.95 -19.61
CA TYR A 75 6.52 -3.76 -18.74
C TYR A 75 7.11 -4.05 -17.36
N THR A 76 7.50 -3.01 -16.67
CA THR A 76 7.92 -3.07 -15.27
C THR A 76 6.91 -2.26 -14.45
N PRO A 77 6.08 -2.89 -13.64
CA PRO A 77 5.18 -2.17 -12.73
C PRO A 77 5.97 -1.33 -11.73
N ARG A 78 5.43 -0.19 -11.35
CA ARG A 78 6.00 0.69 -10.33
C ARG A 78 4.99 0.88 -9.21
N PHE A 79 5.46 0.67 -8.00
CA PHE A 79 4.74 0.99 -6.78
C PHE A 79 4.98 2.45 -6.42
N LEU A 80 3.93 3.17 -6.14
CA LEU A 80 3.98 4.54 -5.66
C LEU A 80 3.38 4.60 -4.25
N GLY A 81 4.02 5.35 -3.38
CA GLY A 81 3.52 5.67 -2.06
C GLY A 81 3.80 7.13 -1.73
N ASN A 82 2.81 7.83 -1.19
CA ASN A 82 3.00 9.12 -0.56
C ASN A 82 2.60 8.97 0.91
N ILE A 83 3.52 9.28 1.81
CA ILE A 83 3.31 9.18 3.25
C ILE A 83 3.41 10.57 3.86
N THR A 84 2.35 10.98 4.52
CA THR A 84 2.26 12.28 5.21
C THR A 84 2.04 12.07 6.69
N ASP A 85 2.90 12.69 7.50
CA ASP A 85 2.77 12.72 8.96
C ASP A 85 2.55 14.14 9.43
N THR A 86 1.53 14.34 10.26
CA THR A 86 1.26 15.60 10.93
C THR A 86 1.02 15.34 12.40
N SER A 87 1.71 16.09 13.26
CA SER A 87 1.48 15.98 14.70
C SER A 87 1.59 17.32 15.40
N LEU A 88 0.87 17.41 16.52
CA LEU A 88 0.94 18.54 17.43
C LEU A 88 1.00 17.99 18.85
N THR A 89 1.98 18.49 19.63
CA THR A 89 2.09 18.19 21.05
C THR A 89 2.09 19.50 21.84
N ILE A 90 1.27 19.55 22.88
CA ILE A 90 1.23 20.67 23.82
C ILE A 90 1.39 20.09 25.22
N GLY A 91 2.21 20.72 26.03
CA GLY A 91 2.44 20.25 27.38
C GLY A 91 2.90 21.36 28.32
N ARG A 92 2.86 21.06 29.60
CA ARG A 92 3.38 21.86 30.68
C ARG A 92 4.05 20.99 31.73
N ARG A 93 5.21 21.39 32.15
CA ARG A 93 5.98 20.81 33.26
C ARG A 93 6.37 21.83 34.29
N GLY A 94 6.56 21.40 35.53
CA GLY A 94 6.96 22.26 36.62
C GLY A 94 7.06 21.54 37.94
N ASP A 95 7.30 22.29 39.01
CA ASP A 95 7.40 21.75 40.36
C ASP A 95 6.20 22.18 41.19
N ILE A 96 5.70 21.30 42.04
CA ILE A 96 4.59 21.53 42.96
C ILE A 96 5.20 21.92 44.31
N THR A 97 5.06 23.17 44.66
CA THR A 97 5.65 23.72 45.87
C THR A 97 4.75 23.66 47.10
N ASP A 98 3.42 23.55 46.88
CA ASP A 98 2.42 23.61 47.96
C ASP A 98 1.41 22.48 47.88
N GLY A 99 0.77 22.17 48.99
CA GLY A 99 -0.31 21.19 49.10
C GLY A 99 0.16 19.74 49.25
N PHE A 100 -0.76 18.81 49.02
CA PHE A 100 -0.55 17.36 49.22
C PHE A 100 0.58 16.78 48.34
N LEU A 101 0.77 17.28 47.13
CA LEU A 101 1.80 16.82 46.21
C LEU A 101 3.09 17.72 46.27
N SER A 102 3.25 18.50 47.28
CA SER A 102 4.47 19.33 47.47
C SER A 102 5.73 18.47 47.41
N GLY A 103 6.74 18.91 46.67
CA GLY A 103 8.01 18.22 46.43
C GLY A 103 7.96 17.23 45.25
N HIS A 104 6.89 17.25 44.45
CA HIS A 104 6.84 16.57 43.17
C HIS A 104 7.10 17.51 42.01
N SER A 105 7.76 17.02 40.99
CA SER A 105 7.75 17.62 39.64
C SER A 105 6.65 16.93 38.81
N TYR A 106 6.00 17.69 37.96
CA TYR A 106 4.95 17.17 37.06
C TYR A 106 5.28 17.42 35.60
N ASP A 107 4.83 16.52 34.74
CA ASP A 107 4.74 16.69 33.29
C ASP A 107 3.31 16.34 32.85
N LEU A 108 2.66 17.26 32.18
CA LEU A 108 1.32 17.12 31.64
C LEU A 108 1.40 17.42 30.14
N SER A 109 1.01 16.49 29.31
CA SER A 109 1.04 16.69 27.86
C SER A 109 -0.14 16.06 27.16
N GLY A 110 -0.50 16.64 26.01
CA GLY A 110 -1.46 16.09 25.08
C GLY A 110 -0.91 16.18 23.68
N SER A 111 -1.09 15.13 22.89
CA SER A 111 -0.70 15.09 21.50
C SER A 111 -1.80 14.55 20.62
N VAL A 112 -1.82 15.02 19.37
CA VAL A 112 -2.60 14.49 18.29
C VAL A 112 -1.68 14.26 17.10
N GLY A 113 -1.75 13.07 16.50
CA GLY A 113 -0.99 12.70 15.32
C GLY A 113 -1.92 12.15 14.25
N ARG A 114 -1.60 12.42 12.98
CA ARG A 114 -2.25 11.84 11.81
C ARG A 114 -1.18 11.38 10.85
N ASN A 115 -1.22 10.10 10.53
CA ASN A 115 -0.47 9.50 9.45
C ASN A 115 -1.43 9.18 8.32
N GLU A 116 -1.04 9.48 7.08
CA GLU A 116 -1.75 9.11 5.87
C GLU A 116 -0.77 8.50 4.89
N ALA A 117 -1.09 7.33 4.40
CA ALA A 117 -0.29 6.62 3.42
C ALA A 117 -1.13 6.29 2.20
N ASP A 118 -0.90 7.02 1.11
CA ASP A 118 -1.53 6.81 -0.19
C ASP A 118 -0.73 5.82 -1.03
N PHE A 119 -1.42 4.91 -1.72
CA PHE A 119 -0.77 3.90 -2.54
C PHE A 119 -1.28 3.90 -3.98
N GLY A 120 -0.36 3.65 -4.90
CA GLY A 120 -0.66 3.53 -6.31
C GLY A 120 0.25 2.54 -7.02
N LEU A 121 -0.22 2.10 -8.18
CA LEU A 121 0.53 1.27 -9.11
C LEU A 121 0.53 1.94 -10.47
N ASN A 122 1.72 2.18 -11.02
CA ASN A 122 1.88 2.69 -12.38
C ASN A 122 2.48 1.62 -13.28
N ASN A 123 2.23 1.79 -14.60
CA ASN A 123 2.72 0.90 -15.63
C ASN A 123 2.41 -0.58 -15.33
N THR A 124 1.18 -0.86 -14.98
CA THR A 124 0.67 -2.21 -14.70
C THR A 124 -0.59 -2.51 -15.52
N VAL A 125 -1.14 -3.69 -15.35
CA VAL A 125 -2.40 -4.12 -15.95
C VAL A 125 -3.18 -4.97 -14.95
N ASN A 126 -4.50 -4.96 -15.06
CA ASN A 126 -5.36 -5.91 -14.36
C ASN A 126 -6.01 -6.87 -15.38
N PRO A 127 -5.57 -8.14 -15.46
CA PRO A 127 -6.10 -9.09 -16.42
C PRO A 127 -7.61 -9.30 -16.35
N SER A 128 -8.21 -9.11 -15.18
CA SER A 128 -9.67 -9.27 -15.00
C SER A 128 -10.49 -8.18 -15.70
N MET A 129 -9.86 -7.09 -16.10
CA MET A 129 -10.49 -5.98 -16.82
C MET A 129 -10.34 -6.09 -18.34
N GLY A 130 -9.62 -7.10 -18.82
CA GLY A 130 -9.42 -7.34 -20.24
C GLY A 130 -8.72 -6.17 -20.97
N PRO A 131 -9.14 -5.87 -22.22
CA PRO A 131 -8.52 -4.84 -23.05
C PRO A 131 -8.66 -3.42 -22.49
N ASP A 132 -9.69 -3.17 -21.68
CA ASP A 132 -9.98 -1.86 -21.09
C ASP A 132 -9.20 -1.57 -19.81
N THR A 133 -8.25 -2.44 -19.44
CA THR A 133 -7.46 -2.27 -18.23
C THR A 133 -6.67 -0.95 -18.24
N PRO A 134 -6.83 -0.09 -17.23
CA PRO A 134 -5.95 1.07 -17.11
C PRO A 134 -4.50 0.63 -16.82
N ARG A 135 -3.56 1.53 -17.06
CA ARG A 135 -2.14 1.30 -16.80
C ARG A 135 -1.69 1.83 -15.45
N ASN A 136 -2.51 2.67 -14.84
CA ASN A 136 -2.24 3.31 -13.57
C ASN A 136 -3.45 3.12 -12.65
N PHE A 137 -3.18 2.74 -11.40
CA PHE A 137 -4.20 2.46 -10.38
C PHE A 137 -3.87 3.24 -9.12
N TYR A 138 -4.87 3.89 -8.57
CA TYR A 138 -4.89 4.28 -7.16
C TYR A 138 -5.47 3.10 -6.37
N THR A 139 -4.70 2.58 -5.42
CA THR A 139 -5.07 1.36 -4.69
C THR A 139 -5.70 1.63 -3.34
N GLY A 140 -5.72 2.89 -2.92
CA GLY A 140 -6.32 3.36 -1.69
C GLY A 140 -5.32 4.01 -0.76
N SER A 141 -5.82 4.48 0.36
CA SER A 141 -5.04 5.05 1.46
C SER A 141 -5.35 4.35 2.77
N TYR A 142 -4.39 4.43 3.67
CA TYR A 142 -4.56 4.14 5.09
C TYR A 142 -4.39 5.43 5.86
N ILE A 143 -5.32 5.70 6.77
CA ILE A 143 -5.28 6.86 7.64
C ILE A 143 -5.28 6.37 9.08
N GLU A 144 -4.30 6.81 9.85
CA GLU A 144 -4.22 6.58 11.29
C GLU A 144 -4.30 7.92 12.00
N LEU A 145 -5.19 8.01 12.98
CA LEU A 145 -5.31 9.13 13.88
C LEU A 145 -5.04 8.67 15.30
N GLU A 146 -4.03 9.26 15.94
CA GLU A 146 -3.67 9.01 17.33
C GLU A 146 -3.94 10.25 18.19
N LYS A 147 -4.50 10.03 19.38
CA LYS A 147 -4.61 11.03 20.45
C LYS A 147 -4.02 10.43 21.73
N VAL A 148 -3.14 11.18 22.35
CA VAL A 148 -2.50 10.78 23.61
C VAL A 148 -2.60 11.90 24.63
N PHE A 149 -2.87 11.50 25.86
CA PHE A 149 -2.81 12.39 27.02
C PHE A 149 -1.96 11.73 28.09
N ASN A 150 -0.92 12.43 28.55
CA ASN A 150 0.01 11.96 29.58
C ASN A 150 -0.01 12.88 30.80
N PHE A 151 0.05 12.26 31.95
CA PHE A 151 0.27 12.92 33.23
C PHE A 151 1.29 12.14 34.05
N ASP A 152 2.45 12.72 34.29
CA ASP A 152 3.56 12.12 35.02
C ASP A 152 3.93 12.95 36.23
N LEU A 153 4.26 12.26 37.30
CA LEU A 153 4.78 12.82 38.54
C LEU A 153 6.09 12.16 38.91
N THR A 154 7.05 12.96 39.33
CA THR A 154 8.32 12.49 39.88
C THR A 154 8.60 13.10 41.23
N ARG A 155 9.17 12.33 42.14
CA ARG A 155 9.60 12.80 43.46
C ARG A 155 10.97 12.24 43.81
N GLN A 156 11.83 13.13 44.31
CA GLN A 156 13.10 12.73 44.90
C GLN A 156 12.88 12.37 46.39
N VAL A 157 13.28 11.17 46.79
CA VAL A 157 13.27 10.71 48.17
C VAL A 157 14.65 10.17 48.52
N ASP A 158 15.41 10.91 49.26
CA ASP A 158 16.82 10.64 49.59
C ASP A 158 17.66 10.41 48.32
N SER A 159 18.18 9.19 48.13
CA SER A 159 18.98 8.80 46.98
C SER A 159 18.16 8.18 45.83
N MET A 160 16.85 8.07 45.97
CA MET A 160 15.94 7.47 44.96
C MET A 160 15.06 8.52 44.32
N THR A 161 14.78 8.31 43.03
CA THR A 161 13.72 9.03 42.31
C THR A 161 12.56 8.07 42.07
N ILE A 162 11.38 8.44 42.52
CA ILE A 162 10.13 7.70 42.28
C ILE A 162 9.37 8.45 41.18
N ALA A 163 9.00 7.74 40.11
CA ALA A 163 8.19 8.24 39.03
C ALA A 163 6.92 7.40 38.88
N TYR A 164 5.78 8.06 38.66
CA TYR A 164 4.50 7.43 38.41
C TYR A 164 3.61 8.36 37.60
N GLY A 165 2.67 7.79 36.86
CA GLY A 165 1.83 8.59 35.97
C GLY A 165 0.67 7.79 35.43
N ALA A 166 -0.03 8.41 34.51
CA ALA A 166 -1.13 7.82 33.76
C ALA A 166 -1.10 8.30 32.30
N GLU A 167 -1.38 7.38 31.39
CA GLU A 167 -1.54 7.65 29.97
C GLU A 167 -2.95 7.25 29.53
N TRP A 168 -3.56 8.08 28.71
CA TRP A 168 -4.73 7.73 27.92
C TRP A 168 -4.37 7.86 26.46
N ARG A 169 -4.73 6.80 25.65
CA ARG A 169 -4.48 6.75 24.22
C ARG A 169 -5.71 6.27 23.47
N GLU A 170 -5.98 6.89 22.34
CA GLU A 170 -7.00 6.51 21.38
C GLU A 170 -6.38 6.46 19.99
N GLU A 171 -6.57 5.35 19.29
CA GLU A 171 -6.13 5.14 17.92
C GLU A 171 -7.34 4.83 17.04
N THR A 172 -7.39 5.44 15.85
CA THR A 172 -8.45 5.21 14.85
C THR A 172 -7.79 4.94 13.52
N PHE A 173 -8.25 3.89 12.81
CA PHE A 173 -7.80 3.50 11.48
C PHE A 173 -8.97 3.57 10.49
N GLU A 174 -8.70 4.13 9.29
CA GLU A 174 -9.63 4.21 8.16
C GLU A 174 -8.97 3.69 6.87
#